data_4b0c2bf80244e780d275f4472de26b10
#
_entry.id   4b0c2bf80244e780d275f4472de26b10
#
_cell.length_a   1.000
_cell.length_b   1.000
_cell.length_c   1.000
_cell.angle_alpha   90.00
_cell.angle_beta   90.00
_cell.angle_gamma   90.00
#
_symmetry.space_group_name_H-M   'P 1'
#
loop_
_entity.id
_entity.type
_entity.pdbx_description
1 polymer ?
#
loop_
_entity_poly.entity_id
_entity_poly.type
_entity_poly.pdbx_seq_one_letter_code
_entity_poly.pdbx_strand_id
1 'polypeptide(L)'
;MIIIVMGVSGSGKTTIGQLLAESLQWEFRDADSFHSLENIEKMRHGIPLNDLDRMPWLLAMQQAIQHWLQENKNVVLACSALKASYRQYLLIGNEGVKLVYLKGSFELIQKRLQKRHNHFMSEKLLKSQFDTLEEPTEAISIDVSQSPEEIVQNIRVSLGI
;
A
#
# COMPACT_ATOMS: atom_id res chain seq x y z
N MET A 1 11.60 -3.27 12.01
CA MET A 1 10.21 -3.68 11.66
C MET A 1 9.77 -2.95 10.41
N ILE A 2 9.12 -3.65 9.51
CA ILE A 2 8.54 -3.08 8.30
C ILE A 2 7.03 -3.19 8.40
N ILE A 3 6.33 -2.07 8.20
CA ILE A 3 4.87 -2.05 8.16
C ILE A 3 4.46 -1.76 6.72
N ILE A 4 3.77 -2.70 6.08
CA ILE A 4 3.23 -2.52 4.74
C ILE A 4 1.78 -2.07 4.87
N VAL A 5 1.47 -0.88 4.33
CA VAL A 5 0.12 -0.33 4.31
C VAL A 5 -0.44 -0.58 2.91
N MET A 6 -1.41 -1.48 2.80
CA MET A 6 -1.98 -1.88 1.52
C MET A 6 -3.43 -1.41 1.35
N GLY A 7 -3.88 -1.39 0.12
CA GLY A 7 -5.25 -1.05 -0.24
C GLY A 7 -5.35 -0.59 -1.68
N VAL A 8 -6.58 -0.38 -2.14
CA VAL A 8 -6.82 0.15 -3.48
C VAL A 8 -6.44 1.63 -3.56
N SER A 9 -6.33 2.15 -4.77
CA SER A 9 -6.11 3.58 -4.99
C SER A 9 -7.23 4.40 -4.32
N GLY A 10 -6.87 5.48 -3.66
CA GLY A 10 -7.84 6.31 -2.93
C GLY A 10 -8.19 5.82 -1.54
N SER A 11 -7.65 4.69 -1.09
CA SER A 11 -7.87 4.19 0.26
C SER A 11 -7.12 4.99 1.33
N GLY A 12 -6.16 5.82 0.92
CA GLY A 12 -5.40 6.67 1.83
C GLY A 12 -4.03 6.12 2.22
N LYS A 13 -3.49 5.15 1.48
CA LYS A 13 -2.20 4.51 1.78
C LYS A 13 -1.07 5.51 2.02
N THR A 14 -0.91 6.46 1.12
CA THR A 14 0.16 7.45 1.23
C THR A 14 -0.04 8.35 2.43
N THR A 15 -1.24 8.90 2.59
CA THR A 15 -1.57 9.78 3.71
C THR A 15 -1.41 9.05 5.05
N ILE A 16 -2.01 7.89 5.18
CA ILE A 16 -1.94 7.09 6.42
C ILE A 16 -0.52 6.62 6.67
N GLY A 17 0.17 6.14 5.62
CA GLY A 17 1.55 5.70 5.75
C GLY A 17 2.48 6.80 6.23
N GLN A 18 2.34 8.00 5.68
CA GLN A 18 3.15 9.16 6.10
C GLN A 18 2.84 9.57 7.55
N LEU A 19 1.56 9.65 7.91
CA LEU A 19 1.16 9.99 9.27
C LEU A 19 1.63 8.95 10.28
N LEU A 20 1.53 7.68 9.94
CA LEU A 20 1.98 6.59 10.80
C LEU A 20 3.50 6.67 11.00
N ALA A 21 4.26 6.83 9.92
CA ALA A 21 5.71 6.96 9.98
C ALA A 21 6.13 8.16 10.82
N GLU A 22 5.50 9.31 10.62
CA GLU A 22 5.75 10.51 11.40
C GLU A 22 5.46 10.29 12.88
N SER A 23 4.32 9.68 13.19
CA SER A 23 3.93 9.33 14.56
C SER A 23 4.93 8.43 15.27
N LEU A 24 5.55 7.50 14.53
CA LEU A 24 6.54 6.56 15.04
C LEU A 24 7.97 7.05 14.93
N GLN A 25 8.21 8.15 14.20
CA GLN A 25 9.54 8.64 13.84
C GLN A 25 10.31 7.61 13.00
N TRP A 26 9.59 6.97 12.08
CA TRP A 26 10.12 5.98 11.15
C TRP A 26 10.23 6.57 9.75
N GLU A 27 11.02 5.92 8.89
CA GLU A 27 11.13 6.27 7.48
C GLU A 27 9.85 5.85 6.74
N PHE A 28 9.39 6.70 5.81
CA PHE A 28 8.28 6.37 4.91
C PHE A 28 8.82 6.14 3.50
N ARG A 29 8.36 5.08 2.86
CA ARG A 29 8.66 4.79 1.46
C ARG A 29 7.37 4.46 0.71
N ASP A 30 7.29 4.92 -0.52
CA ASP A 30 6.17 4.60 -1.41
C ASP A 30 6.64 3.56 -2.42
N ALA A 31 5.86 2.50 -2.58
CA ALA A 31 6.16 1.42 -3.51
C ALA A 31 6.27 1.90 -4.96
N ASP A 32 5.55 2.96 -5.33
CA ASP A 32 5.60 3.52 -6.67
C ASP A 32 7.02 3.99 -7.04
N SER A 33 7.83 4.37 -6.07
CA SER A 33 9.21 4.79 -6.31
C SER A 33 10.13 3.65 -6.79
N PHE A 34 9.68 2.40 -6.70
CA PHE A 34 10.42 1.24 -7.16
C PHE A 34 10.09 0.82 -8.59
N HIS A 35 9.11 1.46 -9.22
CA HIS A 35 8.76 1.17 -10.62
C HIS A 35 9.81 1.71 -11.58
N SER A 36 9.98 1.02 -12.71
CA SER A 36 10.80 1.50 -13.82
C SER A 36 10.15 2.72 -14.48
N LEU A 37 10.95 3.49 -15.22
CA LEU A 37 10.42 4.60 -16.01
C LEU A 37 9.37 4.14 -17.01
N GLU A 38 9.56 2.97 -17.60
CA GLU A 38 8.61 2.36 -18.53
C GLU A 38 7.26 2.11 -17.87
N ASN A 39 7.25 1.55 -16.67
CA ASN A 39 6.01 1.32 -15.92
C ASN A 39 5.34 2.63 -15.53
N ILE A 40 6.11 3.63 -15.12
CA ILE A 40 5.60 4.96 -14.78
C ILE A 40 4.91 5.58 -15.99
N GLU A 41 5.51 5.47 -17.18
CA GLU A 41 4.90 5.98 -18.42
C GLU A 41 3.59 5.27 -18.74
N LYS A 42 3.54 3.95 -18.58
CA LYS A 42 2.28 3.20 -18.78
C LYS A 42 1.19 3.69 -17.84
N MET A 43 1.51 3.88 -16.57
CA MET A 43 0.55 4.36 -15.58
C MET A 43 0.06 5.78 -15.89
N ARG A 44 0.94 6.65 -16.36
CA ARG A 44 0.57 8.02 -16.76
C ARG A 44 -0.43 8.03 -17.90
N HIS A 45 -0.35 7.05 -18.81
CA HIS A 45 -1.24 6.94 -19.97
C HIS A 45 -2.49 6.09 -19.67
N GLY A 46 -2.70 5.73 -18.40
CA GLY A 46 -3.86 4.92 -18.00
C GLY A 46 -3.78 3.48 -18.48
N ILE A 47 -2.59 3.01 -18.85
CA ILE A 47 -2.36 1.62 -19.28
C ILE A 47 -2.14 0.75 -18.06
N PRO A 48 -2.99 -0.28 -17.80
CA PRO A 48 -2.78 -1.15 -16.64
C PRO A 48 -1.52 -1.99 -16.82
N LEU A 49 -0.81 -2.20 -15.70
CA LEU A 49 0.36 -3.06 -15.68
C LEU A 49 -0.07 -4.52 -15.58
N ASN A 50 0.59 -5.39 -16.34
CA ASN A 50 0.40 -6.83 -16.22
C ASN A 50 1.39 -7.42 -15.19
N ASP A 51 1.31 -8.73 -14.95
CA ASP A 51 2.17 -9.39 -13.98
C ASP A 51 3.65 -9.35 -14.39
N LEU A 52 3.94 -9.42 -15.69
CA LEU A 52 5.31 -9.32 -16.19
C LEU A 52 5.89 -7.91 -15.96
N ASP A 53 5.09 -6.88 -16.13
CA ASP A 53 5.50 -5.49 -15.86
C ASP A 53 5.84 -5.29 -14.39
N ARG A 54 5.11 -5.99 -13.49
CA ARG A 54 5.26 -5.85 -12.04
C ARG A 54 6.40 -6.68 -11.46
N MET A 55 6.87 -7.72 -12.16
CA MET A 55 7.86 -8.63 -11.61
C MET A 55 9.16 -7.93 -11.17
N PRO A 56 9.80 -7.08 -11.99
CA PRO A 56 10.99 -6.35 -11.53
C PRO A 56 10.71 -5.42 -10.35
N TRP A 57 9.52 -4.83 -10.31
CA TRP A 57 9.07 -3.97 -9.22
C TRP A 57 8.94 -4.75 -7.91
N LEU A 58 8.29 -5.92 -7.95
CA LEU A 58 8.15 -6.80 -6.79
C LEU A 58 9.50 -7.26 -6.26
N LEU A 59 10.42 -7.63 -7.16
CA LEU A 59 11.77 -8.06 -6.78
C LEU A 59 12.58 -6.90 -6.17
N ALA A 60 12.45 -5.69 -6.70
CA ALA A 60 13.13 -4.52 -6.16
C ALA A 60 12.64 -4.22 -4.73
N MET A 61 11.33 -4.30 -4.49
CA MET A 61 10.79 -4.12 -3.15
C MET A 61 11.22 -5.23 -2.19
N GLN A 62 11.23 -6.48 -2.66
CA GLN A 62 11.70 -7.61 -1.87
C GLN A 62 13.13 -7.40 -1.40
N GLN A 63 14.01 -6.99 -2.31
CA GLN A 63 15.40 -6.70 -1.99
C GLN A 63 15.53 -5.55 -0.98
N ALA A 64 14.75 -4.50 -1.14
CA ALA A 64 14.74 -3.37 -0.22
C ALA A 64 14.30 -3.82 1.19
N ILE A 65 13.23 -4.60 1.28
CA ILE A 65 12.74 -5.12 2.55
C ILE A 65 13.79 -5.99 3.24
N GLN A 66 14.43 -6.89 2.50
CA GLN A 66 15.52 -7.73 3.03
C GLN A 66 16.65 -6.87 3.59
N HIS A 67 17.04 -5.85 2.85
CA HIS A 67 18.12 -4.94 3.26
C HIS A 67 17.75 -4.17 4.53
N TRP A 68 16.54 -3.63 4.59
CA TRP A 68 16.07 -2.91 5.78
C TRP A 68 16.02 -3.80 7.01
N LEU A 69 15.56 -5.05 6.86
CA LEU A 69 15.54 -6.01 7.96
C LEU A 69 16.95 -6.35 8.45
N GLN A 70 17.90 -6.53 7.54
CA GLN A 70 19.30 -6.80 7.88
C GLN A 70 19.94 -5.64 8.65
N GLU A 71 19.55 -4.41 8.31
CA GLU A 71 20.05 -3.20 8.96
C GLU A 71 19.23 -2.80 10.20
N ASN A 72 18.24 -3.58 10.58
CA ASN A 72 17.33 -3.29 11.70
C ASN A 72 16.62 -1.94 11.54
N LYS A 73 16.31 -1.56 10.31
CA LYS A 73 15.57 -0.32 10.03
C LYS A 73 14.08 -0.49 10.28
N ASN A 74 13.45 0.63 10.65
CA ASN A 74 12.01 0.71 10.82
C ASN A 74 11.44 1.55 9.68
N VAL A 75 10.61 0.94 8.84
CA VAL A 75 10.08 1.58 7.63
C VAL A 75 8.59 1.31 7.49
N VAL A 76 7.84 2.34 7.10
CA VAL A 76 6.45 2.19 6.65
C VAL A 76 6.47 2.25 5.13
N LEU A 77 5.99 1.20 4.49
CA LEU A 77 5.94 1.08 3.03
C LEU A 77 4.49 1.08 2.57
N ALA A 78 4.09 2.07 1.78
CA ALA A 78 2.77 2.12 1.15
C ALA A 78 2.83 1.35 -0.16
N CYS A 79 2.01 0.31 -0.30
CA CYS A 79 1.99 -0.55 -1.48
C CYS A 79 0.59 -1.10 -1.69
N SER A 80 0.06 -1.04 -2.91
CA SER A 80 -1.28 -1.59 -3.19
C SER A 80 -1.41 -3.06 -2.83
N ALA A 81 -0.43 -3.88 -3.20
CA ALA A 81 -0.32 -5.31 -2.83
C ALA A 81 -1.64 -6.09 -2.97
N LEU A 82 -2.36 -5.88 -4.08
CA LEU A 82 -3.74 -6.35 -4.24
C LEU A 82 -3.87 -7.86 -4.33
N LYS A 83 -2.89 -8.56 -4.90
CA LYS A 83 -2.93 -10.01 -5.06
C LYS A 83 -2.11 -10.71 -3.98
N ALA A 84 -2.61 -11.86 -3.53
CA ALA A 84 -1.86 -12.70 -2.59
C ALA A 84 -0.48 -13.09 -3.13
N SER A 85 -0.37 -13.35 -4.43
CA SER A 85 0.91 -13.66 -5.08
C SER A 85 1.92 -12.51 -4.96
N TYR A 86 1.46 -11.25 -5.02
CA TYR A 86 2.34 -10.09 -4.81
C TYR A 86 2.81 -10.02 -3.37
N ARG A 87 1.93 -10.26 -2.42
CA ARG A 87 2.25 -10.21 -0.99
C ARG A 87 3.27 -11.27 -0.58
N GLN A 88 3.32 -12.39 -1.28
CA GLN A 88 4.33 -13.43 -1.04
C GLN A 88 5.75 -12.91 -1.24
N TYR A 89 5.96 -11.99 -2.18
CA TYR A 89 7.27 -11.36 -2.39
C TYR A 89 7.65 -10.41 -1.26
N LEU A 90 6.66 -9.83 -0.60
CA LEU A 90 6.87 -8.76 0.38
C LEU A 90 6.96 -9.29 1.82
N LEU A 91 6.27 -10.37 2.13
CA LEU A 91 6.17 -10.91 3.49
C LEU A 91 7.24 -11.93 3.83
N ILE A 92 8.42 -11.76 3.27
CA ILE A 92 9.53 -12.70 3.38
C ILE A 92 10.23 -12.69 4.75
N GLY A 93 10.08 -11.64 5.52
CA GLY A 93 10.73 -11.51 6.82
C GLY A 93 9.86 -11.98 7.98
N ASN A 94 8.70 -12.53 7.70
CA ASN A 94 7.75 -13.05 8.68
C ASN A 94 7.47 -12.10 9.84
N GLU A 95 8.11 -12.31 10.99
CA GLU A 95 7.88 -11.51 12.19
C GLU A 95 8.31 -10.05 12.05
N GLY A 96 9.28 -9.79 11.21
CA GLY A 96 9.79 -8.42 10.98
C GLY A 96 8.92 -7.58 10.05
N VAL A 97 7.95 -8.19 9.35
CA VAL A 97 7.07 -7.50 8.39
C VAL A 97 5.62 -7.66 8.84
N LYS A 98 4.94 -6.53 8.99
CA LYS A 98 3.52 -6.49 9.38
C LYS A 98 2.70 -5.90 8.24
N LEU A 99 1.54 -6.49 7.99
CA LEU A 99 0.63 -6.06 6.92
C LEU A 99 -0.59 -5.37 7.52
N VAL A 100 -0.85 -4.15 7.07
CA VAL A 100 -2.03 -3.36 7.44
C VAL A 100 -2.86 -3.15 6.18
N TYR A 101 -4.12 -3.56 6.21
CA TYR A 101 -5.03 -3.43 5.10
C TYR A 101 -6.04 -2.31 5.38
N LEU A 102 -5.99 -1.27 4.55
CA LEU A 102 -6.95 -0.16 4.60
C LEU A 102 -8.18 -0.55 3.79
N LYS A 103 -9.25 -0.91 4.49
CA LYS A 103 -10.48 -1.42 3.89
C LYS A 103 -11.53 -0.33 3.76
N GLY A 104 -12.09 -0.18 2.56
CA GLY A 104 -13.18 0.75 2.29
C GLY A 104 -14.08 0.21 1.20
N SER A 105 -15.36 0.62 1.20
CA SER A 105 -16.28 0.25 0.14
C SER A 105 -15.93 0.98 -1.16
N PHE A 106 -16.35 0.42 -2.28
CA PHE A 106 -16.20 1.06 -3.58
C PHE A 106 -16.80 2.47 -3.58
N GLU A 107 -17.99 2.62 -3.02
CA GLU A 107 -18.72 3.88 -2.97
C GLU A 107 -17.98 4.95 -2.17
N LEU A 108 -17.43 4.58 -1.03
CA LEU A 108 -16.67 5.50 -0.19
C LEU A 108 -15.40 5.96 -0.89
N ILE A 109 -14.66 5.04 -1.45
CA ILE A 109 -13.40 5.33 -2.14
C ILE A 109 -13.65 6.16 -3.40
N GLN A 110 -14.69 5.82 -4.17
CA GLN A 110 -15.10 6.59 -5.34
C GLN A 110 -15.42 8.05 -4.99
N LYS A 111 -16.16 8.27 -3.91
CA LYS A 111 -16.46 9.63 -3.42
C LYS A 111 -15.19 10.40 -3.07
N ARG A 112 -14.24 9.75 -2.42
CA ARG A 112 -12.97 10.40 -2.05
C ARG A 112 -12.15 10.79 -3.28
N LEU A 113 -12.11 9.92 -4.30
CA LEU A 113 -11.42 10.20 -5.54
C LEU A 113 -12.06 11.35 -6.32
N GLN A 114 -13.39 11.42 -6.34
CA GLN A 114 -14.12 12.51 -7.02
C GLN A 114 -13.87 13.87 -6.38
N LYS A 115 -13.57 13.92 -5.09
CA LYS A 115 -13.25 15.17 -4.38
C LYS A 115 -11.83 15.66 -4.59
N ARG A 116 -10.96 14.83 -5.17
CA ARG A 116 -9.56 15.20 -5.44
C ARG A 116 -9.46 15.80 -6.84
N HIS A 117 -9.28 17.11 -6.91
CA HIS A 117 -9.23 17.85 -8.19
C HIS A 117 -8.11 17.42 -9.14
N ASN A 118 -7.03 16.84 -8.62
CA ASN A 118 -5.87 16.44 -9.40
C ASN A 118 -5.73 14.92 -9.57
N HIS A 119 -6.80 14.18 -9.31
CA HIS A 119 -6.75 12.73 -9.40
C HIS A 119 -7.45 12.25 -10.67
N PHE A 120 -6.70 11.52 -11.52
CA PHE A 120 -7.18 11.09 -12.84
C PHE A 120 -7.62 9.63 -12.89
N MET A 121 -7.82 8.98 -11.75
CA MET A 121 -8.28 7.60 -11.76
C MET A 121 -9.74 7.53 -12.17
N SER A 122 -9.99 6.90 -13.32
CA SER A 122 -11.35 6.68 -13.80
C SER A 122 -12.06 5.65 -12.91
N GLU A 123 -13.40 5.70 -12.91
CA GLU A 123 -14.22 4.68 -12.25
C GLU A 123 -13.88 3.27 -12.76
N LYS A 124 -13.59 3.13 -14.04
CA LYS A 124 -13.20 1.86 -14.65
C LYS A 124 -11.92 1.30 -14.05
N LEU A 125 -10.90 2.15 -13.83
CA LEU A 125 -9.64 1.73 -13.20
C LEU A 125 -9.85 1.36 -11.73
N LEU A 126 -10.66 2.11 -11.02
CA LEU A 126 -10.98 1.80 -9.63
C LEU A 126 -11.70 0.46 -9.52
N LYS A 127 -12.68 0.22 -10.39
CA LYS A 127 -13.39 -1.05 -10.45
C LYS A 127 -12.42 -2.21 -10.73
N SER A 128 -11.50 -2.01 -11.66
CA SER A 128 -10.46 -3.00 -11.98
C SER A 128 -9.62 -3.34 -10.74
N GLN A 129 -9.28 -2.37 -9.93
CA GLN A 129 -8.53 -2.62 -8.70
C GLN A 129 -9.34 -3.41 -7.69
N PHE A 130 -10.62 -3.10 -7.51
CA PHE A 130 -11.49 -3.88 -6.64
C PHE A 130 -11.67 -5.32 -7.14
N ASP A 131 -11.77 -5.50 -8.47
CA ASP A 131 -11.88 -6.84 -9.07
C ASP A 131 -10.59 -7.64 -8.87
N THR A 132 -9.43 -6.97 -8.86
CA THR A 132 -8.13 -7.60 -8.68
C THR A 132 -7.83 -7.88 -7.21
N LEU A 133 -8.41 -7.12 -6.30
CA LEU A 133 -8.14 -7.20 -4.87
C LEU A 133 -8.52 -8.58 -4.32
N GLU A 134 -7.53 -9.26 -3.77
CA GLU A 134 -7.71 -10.45 -2.95
C GLU A 134 -7.51 -10.01 -1.49
N GLU A 135 -8.61 -9.94 -0.74
CA GLU A 135 -8.54 -9.45 0.63
C GLU A 135 -7.65 -10.36 1.49
N PRO A 136 -6.68 -9.79 2.22
CA PRO A 136 -5.79 -10.61 3.05
C PRO A 136 -6.53 -11.14 4.29
N THR A 137 -6.19 -12.36 4.70
CA THR A 137 -6.76 -12.96 5.91
C THR A 137 -5.90 -12.76 7.15
N GLU A 138 -4.61 -12.50 6.96
CA GLU A 138 -3.63 -12.38 8.04
C GLU A 138 -3.15 -10.95 8.27
N ALA A 139 -3.91 -9.97 7.82
CA ALA A 139 -3.58 -8.57 7.98
C ALA A 139 -4.39 -7.93 9.09
N ILE A 140 -3.87 -6.82 9.61
CA ILE A 140 -4.65 -5.92 10.46
C ILE A 140 -5.54 -5.11 9.52
N SER A 141 -6.86 -5.37 9.55
CA SER A 141 -7.81 -4.65 8.71
C SER A 141 -8.34 -3.43 9.45
N ILE A 142 -8.23 -2.27 8.82
CA ILE A 142 -8.66 -0.99 9.39
C ILE A 142 -9.70 -0.36 8.46
N ASP A 143 -10.85 0.00 9.00
CA ASP A 143 -11.91 0.68 8.27
C ASP A 143 -11.49 2.13 7.99
N VAL A 144 -11.48 2.53 6.72
CA VAL A 144 -11.03 3.86 6.31
C VAL A 144 -12.12 4.93 6.37
N SER A 145 -13.33 4.61 6.87
CA SER A 145 -14.37 5.60 7.10
C SER A 145 -14.05 6.52 8.30
N GLN A 146 -13.10 6.14 9.13
CA GLN A 146 -12.63 6.90 10.28
C GLN A 146 -11.71 8.05 9.85
N SER A 147 -11.41 8.97 10.78
CA SER A 147 -10.43 10.03 10.52
C SER A 147 -9.02 9.45 10.38
N PRO A 148 -8.11 10.13 9.66
CA PRO A 148 -6.72 9.66 9.55
C PRO A 148 -6.05 9.46 10.91
N GLU A 149 -6.29 10.32 11.87
CA GLU A 149 -5.74 10.22 13.23
C GLU A 149 -6.22 8.97 13.95
N GLU A 150 -7.52 8.67 13.84
CA GLU A 150 -8.10 7.46 14.42
C GLU A 150 -7.54 6.20 13.76
N ILE A 151 -7.37 6.22 12.44
CA ILE A 151 -6.80 5.10 11.69
C ILE A 151 -5.37 4.82 12.18
N VAL A 152 -4.54 5.85 12.28
CA VAL A 152 -3.15 5.71 12.76
C VAL A 152 -3.12 5.16 14.19
N GLN A 153 -3.98 5.68 15.07
CA GLN A 153 -4.06 5.22 16.44
C GLN A 153 -4.47 3.74 16.52
N ASN A 154 -5.45 3.34 15.72
CA ASN A 154 -5.91 1.95 15.69
C ASN A 154 -4.82 1.01 15.18
N ILE A 155 -4.03 1.43 14.19
CA ILE A 155 -2.89 0.66 13.71
C ILE A 155 -1.87 0.46 14.83
N ARG A 156 -1.52 1.53 15.51
CA ARG A 156 -0.53 1.47 16.59
C ARG A 156 -0.99 0.57 17.74
N VAL A 157 -2.25 0.71 18.15
CA VAL A 157 -2.82 -0.15 19.20
C VAL A 157 -2.77 -1.61 18.78
N SER A 158 -3.17 -1.92 17.54
CA SER A 158 -3.18 -3.29 17.03
C SER A 158 -1.78 -3.90 16.94
N LEU A 159 -0.76 -3.08 16.70
CA LEU A 159 0.63 -3.52 16.62
C LEU A 159 1.37 -3.46 17.97
N GLY A 160 0.77 -2.86 18.99
CA GLY A 160 1.39 -2.70 20.29
C GLY A 160 2.54 -1.70 20.31
N ILE A 161 2.48 -0.73 19.46
CA ILE A 161 3.50 0.31 19.34
C ILE A 161 2.84 1.70 19.39
#